data_8d8d61c2351f3b4f3a8849e3f742ce2a
#
_entry.id   8d8d61c2351f3b4f3a8849e3f742ce2a
#
_cell.length_a   1.000
_cell.length_b   1.000
_cell.length_c   1.000
_cell.angle_alpha   90.00
_cell.angle_beta   90.00
_cell.angle_gamma   90.00
#
_symmetry.space_group_name_H-M   'P 1'
#
loop_
_entity.id
_entity.type
_entity.pdbx_description
1 polymer ?
#
loop_
_entity_poly.entity_id
_entity_poly.type
_entity_poly.pdbx_seq_one_letter_code
_entity_poly.pdbx_strand_id
1 'polypeptide(L)'
;MKTRYPIVLVHGLAMRDTFFMKSWGTIDRILRIQGYEVYKSQVDAFGTVKTNAAQLKEEILTVLRETGADKVNIIAHSKGGLDAKYMIRYLEMAPYVASLTTLCTPHAGSPIASFILRFPKPAVKYVAFWVNAAYRVLGDQHPDSFAACEELKRTQHLETETMNLADGILCQSFSSTIQTRTGKQDFVMTIPHIFSRFIEKDRLTDGLVPRDSAIFGHYRGDCLDESVSHTEIVDFMVHRKKRDKILSFYSALCEELVHEGL
;
A
#
# COMPACT_ATOMS: atom_id res chain seq x y z
N MET A 1 7.29 -24.21 4.90
CA MET A 1 7.37 -23.62 6.26
C MET A 1 6.31 -22.55 6.36
N LYS A 2 5.79 -22.26 7.54
CA LYS A 2 4.78 -21.20 7.74
C LYS A 2 5.40 -20.05 8.53
N THR A 3 4.94 -18.83 8.34
CA THR A 3 5.25 -17.73 9.24
C THR A 3 4.71 -18.03 10.64
N ARG A 4 5.42 -17.55 11.65
CA ARG A 4 4.98 -17.71 13.04
C ARG A 4 3.67 -16.97 13.32
N TYR A 5 3.49 -15.82 12.65
CA TYR A 5 2.32 -14.96 12.80
C TYR A 5 1.54 -14.84 11.50
N PRO A 6 0.21 -14.69 11.55
CA PRO A 6 -0.61 -14.49 10.36
C PRO A 6 -0.20 -13.22 9.60
N ILE A 7 -0.39 -13.24 8.29
CA ILE A 7 -0.08 -12.14 7.38
C ILE A 7 -1.36 -11.34 7.12
N VAL A 8 -1.30 -10.02 7.33
CA VAL A 8 -2.39 -9.10 7.00
C VAL A 8 -1.98 -8.25 5.80
N LEU A 9 -2.70 -8.37 4.70
CA LEU A 9 -2.53 -7.59 3.48
C LEU A 9 -3.38 -6.33 3.55
N VAL A 10 -2.75 -5.15 3.53
CA VAL A 10 -3.43 -3.84 3.64
C VAL A 10 -3.35 -3.12 2.31
N HIS A 11 -4.50 -2.90 1.66
CA HIS A 11 -4.58 -2.28 0.34
C HIS A 11 -4.39 -0.77 0.37
N GLY A 12 -4.13 -0.17 -0.82
CA GLY A 12 -4.02 1.27 -1.00
C GLY A 12 -5.34 1.97 -1.34
N LEU A 13 -5.21 3.27 -1.66
CA LEU A 13 -6.31 4.11 -2.09
C LEU A 13 -7.04 3.50 -3.30
N ALA A 14 -8.36 3.61 -3.33
CA ALA A 14 -9.26 3.11 -4.37
C ALA A 14 -9.27 1.57 -4.56
N MET A 15 -8.48 0.82 -3.81
CA MET A 15 -8.23 -0.62 -4.00
C MET A 15 -8.89 -1.44 -2.89
N ARG A 16 -10.19 -1.54 -2.87
CA ARG A 16 -10.94 -2.41 -1.94
C ARG A 16 -11.51 -3.61 -2.68
N ASP A 17 -11.64 -4.76 -2.00
CA ASP A 17 -12.36 -5.90 -2.56
C ASP A 17 -13.84 -5.54 -2.77
N THR A 18 -14.25 -5.61 -4.03
CA THR A 18 -15.64 -5.43 -4.46
C THR A 18 -16.06 -6.60 -5.32
N PHE A 19 -17.31 -6.60 -5.76
CA PHE A 19 -17.78 -7.63 -6.70
C PHE A 19 -16.96 -7.65 -8.01
N PHE A 20 -16.47 -6.49 -8.44
CA PHE A 20 -15.76 -6.34 -9.73
C PHE A 20 -14.22 -6.27 -9.60
N MET A 21 -13.70 -6.01 -8.42
CA MET A 21 -12.28 -5.74 -8.22
C MET A 21 -11.73 -6.51 -7.02
N LYS A 22 -10.55 -7.09 -7.18
CA LYS A 22 -9.77 -7.71 -6.11
C LYS A 22 -8.55 -6.86 -5.81
N SER A 23 -8.44 -6.38 -4.58
CA SER A 23 -7.38 -5.47 -4.14
C SER A 23 -5.97 -6.07 -4.25
N TRP A 24 -5.86 -7.40 -4.14
CA TRP A 24 -4.60 -8.15 -4.19
C TRP A 24 -4.57 -9.20 -5.30
N GLY A 25 -5.40 -9.04 -6.34
CA GLY A 25 -5.46 -9.96 -7.47
C GLY A 25 -5.56 -11.42 -7.03
N THR A 26 -4.52 -12.21 -7.29
CA THR A 26 -4.42 -13.62 -6.91
C THR A 26 -3.40 -13.88 -5.79
N ILE A 27 -2.73 -12.86 -5.28
CA ILE A 27 -1.62 -12.95 -4.32
C ILE A 27 -2.06 -13.68 -3.04
N ASP A 28 -3.16 -13.24 -2.41
CA ASP A 28 -3.68 -13.84 -1.18
C ASP A 28 -3.99 -15.33 -1.36
N ARG A 29 -4.58 -15.69 -2.49
CA ARG A 29 -4.91 -17.08 -2.81
C ARG A 29 -3.64 -17.94 -2.97
N ILE A 30 -2.63 -17.44 -3.68
CA ILE A 30 -1.38 -18.19 -3.90
C ILE A 30 -0.64 -18.39 -2.59
N LEU A 31 -0.52 -17.36 -1.76
CA LEU A 31 0.12 -17.48 -0.46
C LEU A 31 -0.61 -18.49 0.45
N ARG A 32 -1.95 -18.51 0.43
CA ARG A 32 -2.73 -19.52 1.16
C ARG A 32 -2.49 -20.95 0.63
N ILE A 33 -2.38 -21.13 -0.68
CA ILE A 33 -2.04 -22.44 -1.30
C ILE A 33 -0.65 -22.90 -0.84
N GLN A 34 0.30 -21.98 -0.66
CA GLN A 34 1.63 -22.25 -0.13
C GLN A 34 1.63 -22.54 1.39
N GLY A 35 0.47 -22.39 2.04
CA GLY A 35 0.26 -22.74 3.45
C GLY A 35 0.43 -21.58 4.43
N TYR A 36 0.58 -20.34 3.95
CA TYR A 36 0.57 -19.17 4.81
C TYR A 36 -0.86 -18.83 5.28
N GLU A 37 -0.98 -18.34 6.50
CA GLU A 37 -2.22 -17.83 7.04
C GLU A 37 -2.35 -16.35 6.67
N VAL A 38 -3.27 -16.02 5.75
CA VAL A 38 -3.34 -14.70 5.12
C VAL A 38 -4.73 -14.10 5.27
N TYR A 39 -4.78 -12.88 5.76
CA TYR A 39 -5.99 -12.05 5.87
C TYR A 39 -5.86 -10.82 4.97
N LYS A 40 -6.99 -10.31 4.48
CA LYS A 40 -7.02 -9.06 3.71
C LYS A 40 -7.83 -8.02 4.47
N SER A 41 -7.28 -6.85 4.65
CA SER A 41 -8.02 -5.76 5.26
C SER A 41 -9.14 -5.25 4.32
N GLN A 42 -10.21 -4.76 4.92
CA GLN A 42 -11.40 -4.22 4.26
C GLN A 42 -11.63 -2.76 4.66
N VAL A 43 -10.56 -2.05 5.04
CA VAL A 43 -10.63 -0.62 5.35
C VAL A 43 -11.22 0.18 4.18
N ASP A 44 -11.69 1.38 4.42
CA ASP A 44 -12.29 2.20 3.39
C ASP A 44 -11.30 2.51 2.26
N ALA A 45 -11.74 2.36 1.01
CA ALA A 45 -10.91 2.64 -0.16
C ALA A 45 -10.52 4.12 -0.24
N PHE A 46 -11.38 5.02 0.23
CA PHE A 46 -11.18 6.46 0.27
C PHE A 46 -11.28 7.06 1.67
N GLY A 47 -11.07 6.27 2.71
CA GLY A 47 -10.95 6.79 4.08
C GLY A 47 -9.66 7.57 4.29
N THR A 48 -9.66 8.47 5.29
CA THR A 48 -8.44 9.15 5.75
C THR A 48 -7.47 8.15 6.40
N VAL A 49 -6.21 8.51 6.55
CA VAL A 49 -5.22 7.67 7.25
C VAL A 49 -5.69 7.35 8.66
N LYS A 50 -6.20 8.36 9.38
CA LYS A 50 -6.69 8.18 10.76
C LYS A 50 -7.89 7.23 10.83
N THR A 51 -8.86 7.39 9.94
CA THR A 51 -10.06 6.56 9.90
C THR A 51 -9.71 5.11 9.56
N ASN A 52 -8.91 4.91 8.52
CA ASN A 52 -8.48 3.58 8.11
C ASN A 52 -7.59 2.90 9.15
N ALA A 53 -6.72 3.65 9.81
CA ALA A 53 -5.90 3.11 10.90
C ALA A 53 -6.76 2.58 12.05
N ALA A 54 -7.87 3.26 12.39
CA ALA A 54 -8.80 2.78 13.41
C ALA A 54 -9.55 1.51 12.95
N GLN A 55 -10.01 1.46 11.71
CA GLN A 55 -10.62 0.26 11.13
C GLN A 55 -9.64 -0.91 11.11
N LEU A 56 -8.39 -0.67 10.65
CA LEU A 56 -7.33 -1.68 10.60
C LEU A 56 -6.99 -2.23 11.99
N LYS A 57 -6.99 -1.40 13.01
CA LYS A 57 -6.81 -1.84 14.40
C LYS A 57 -7.86 -2.89 14.78
N GLU A 58 -9.14 -2.61 14.55
CA GLU A 58 -10.22 -3.55 14.89
C GLU A 58 -10.14 -4.85 14.09
N GLU A 59 -9.78 -4.77 12.82
CA GLU A 59 -9.56 -5.95 11.98
C GLU A 59 -8.41 -6.82 12.50
N ILE A 60 -7.26 -6.22 12.83
CA ILE A 60 -6.11 -6.95 13.38
C ILE A 60 -6.45 -7.57 14.73
N LEU A 61 -7.12 -6.85 15.63
CA LEU A 61 -7.55 -7.42 16.90
C LEU A 61 -8.53 -8.61 16.72
N THR A 62 -9.32 -8.57 15.65
CA THR A 62 -10.18 -9.69 15.29
C THR A 62 -9.36 -10.89 14.79
N VAL A 63 -8.39 -10.68 13.89
CA VAL A 63 -7.47 -11.72 13.42
C VAL A 63 -6.74 -12.37 14.60
N LEU A 64 -6.22 -11.59 15.54
CA LEU A 64 -5.52 -12.11 16.72
C LEU A 64 -6.44 -12.98 17.59
N ARG A 65 -7.70 -12.58 17.80
CA ARG A 65 -8.70 -13.37 18.53
C ARG A 65 -9.05 -14.68 17.82
N GLU A 66 -9.20 -14.65 16.50
CA GLU A 66 -9.57 -15.83 15.70
C GLU A 66 -8.43 -16.85 15.59
N THR A 67 -7.20 -16.37 15.48
CA THR A 67 -6.02 -17.23 15.30
C THR A 67 -5.37 -17.66 16.61
N GLY A 68 -5.59 -16.91 17.70
CA GLY A 68 -4.85 -17.08 18.95
C GLY A 68 -3.40 -16.60 18.88
N ALA A 69 -3.00 -15.93 17.81
CA ALA A 69 -1.65 -15.39 17.64
C ALA A 69 -1.44 -14.13 18.50
N ASP A 70 -0.21 -13.93 18.97
CA ASP A 70 0.14 -12.75 19.76
C ASP A 70 0.39 -11.51 18.89
N LYS A 71 0.81 -11.72 17.63
CA LYS A 71 1.18 -10.66 16.69
C LYS A 71 0.74 -10.98 15.26
N VAL A 72 0.84 -9.98 14.38
CA VAL A 72 0.65 -10.13 12.93
C VAL A 72 1.88 -9.64 12.16
N ASN A 73 2.10 -10.16 10.96
CA ASN A 73 2.96 -9.59 9.93
C ASN A 73 2.10 -8.76 8.97
N ILE A 74 2.44 -7.50 8.74
CA ILE A 74 1.70 -6.61 7.85
C ILE A 74 2.47 -6.43 6.54
N ILE A 75 1.81 -6.69 5.41
CA ILE A 75 2.28 -6.30 4.08
C ILE A 75 1.29 -5.27 3.55
N ALA A 76 1.75 -4.03 3.41
CA ALA A 76 0.90 -2.90 3.10
C ALA A 76 1.30 -2.23 1.79
N HIS A 77 0.34 -1.97 0.91
CA HIS A 77 0.55 -1.31 -0.37
C HIS A 77 0.09 0.14 -0.32
N SER A 78 0.88 1.04 -0.93
CA SER A 78 0.48 2.43 -1.16
C SER A 78 0.03 3.14 0.13
N LYS A 79 -1.12 3.83 0.13
CA LYS A 79 -1.70 4.47 1.31
C LYS A 79 -1.85 3.52 2.50
N GLY A 80 -2.10 2.22 2.27
CA GLY A 80 -2.22 1.24 3.35
C GLY A 80 -0.98 1.16 4.26
N GLY A 81 0.21 1.47 3.73
CA GLY A 81 1.42 1.60 4.56
C GLY A 81 1.39 2.79 5.50
N LEU A 82 0.76 3.91 5.10
CA LEU A 82 0.53 5.06 5.99
C LEU A 82 -0.51 4.74 7.07
N ASP A 83 -1.58 4.05 6.68
CA ASP A 83 -2.64 3.61 7.60
C ASP A 83 -2.06 2.68 8.68
N ALA A 84 -1.26 1.67 8.28
CA ALA A 84 -0.58 0.76 9.19
C ALA A 84 0.44 1.48 10.10
N LYS A 85 1.26 2.37 9.53
CA LYS A 85 2.22 3.19 10.29
C LYS A 85 1.53 4.03 11.35
N TYR A 86 0.43 4.71 10.98
CA TYR A 86 -0.36 5.51 11.92
C TYR A 86 -0.95 4.65 13.04
N MET A 87 -1.52 3.50 12.70
CA MET A 87 -2.08 2.53 13.64
C MET A 87 -1.03 2.08 14.68
N ILE A 88 0.15 1.67 14.21
CA ILE A 88 1.23 1.19 15.08
C ILE A 88 1.68 2.31 16.04
N ARG A 89 1.86 3.53 15.51
CA ARG A 89 2.46 4.64 16.27
C ARG A 89 1.50 5.32 17.22
N TYR A 90 0.24 5.49 16.83
CA TYR A 90 -0.70 6.36 17.55
C TYR A 90 -1.90 5.64 18.16
N LEU A 91 -2.13 4.36 17.83
CA LEU A 91 -3.26 3.60 18.32
C LEU A 91 -2.85 2.40 19.21
N GLU A 92 -1.64 2.45 19.77
CA GLU A 92 -1.10 1.46 20.73
C GLU A 92 -1.01 0.03 20.16
N MET A 93 -0.84 -0.11 18.85
CA MET A 93 -0.78 -1.41 18.18
C MET A 93 0.63 -2.00 18.05
N ALA A 94 1.67 -1.29 18.49
CA ALA A 94 3.05 -1.78 18.41
C ALA A 94 3.26 -3.17 19.07
N PRO A 95 2.67 -3.52 20.23
CA PRO A 95 2.84 -4.84 20.82
C PRO A 95 2.28 -5.99 19.97
N TYR A 96 1.34 -5.71 19.08
CA TYR A 96 0.61 -6.69 18.27
C TYR A 96 1.16 -6.85 16.84
N VAL A 97 2.24 -6.15 16.49
CA VAL A 97 2.84 -6.20 15.15
C VAL A 97 4.26 -6.75 15.26
N ALA A 98 4.56 -7.79 14.48
CA ALA A 98 5.87 -8.39 14.38
C ALA A 98 6.71 -7.75 13.26
N SER A 99 6.05 -7.49 12.11
CA SER A 99 6.70 -6.81 10.98
C SER A 99 5.74 -5.88 10.23
N LEU A 100 6.30 -4.82 9.64
CA LEU A 100 5.65 -3.98 8.67
C LEU A 100 6.51 -3.91 7.40
N THR A 101 6.03 -4.52 6.32
CA THR A 101 6.58 -4.38 4.98
C THR A 101 5.70 -3.43 4.18
N THR A 102 6.27 -2.33 3.69
CA THR A 102 5.55 -1.36 2.85
C THR A 102 5.99 -1.46 1.40
N LEU A 103 5.04 -1.49 0.49
CA LEU A 103 5.24 -1.59 -0.95
C LEU A 103 4.72 -0.32 -1.63
N CYS A 104 5.60 0.43 -2.28
CA CYS A 104 5.24 1.65 -3.01
C CYS A 104 4.42 2.65 -2.16
N THR A 105 4.68 2.71 -0.86
CA THR A 105 3.98 3.61 0.06
C THR A 105 4.55 5.01 -0.04
N PRO A 106 3.71 6.05 -0.24
CA PRO A 106 4.17 7.43 -0.38
C PRO A 106 4.49 8.06 0.99
N HIS A 107 5.55 7.61 1.67
CA HIS A 107 5.96 8.13 2.98
C HIS A 107 6.29 9.63 2.97
N ALA A 108 6.77 10.15 1.84
CA ALA A 108 6.98 11.58 1.61
C ALA A 108 5.96 12.18 0.64
N GLY A 109 4.82 11.51 0.44
CA GLY A 109 3.72 11.95 -0.40
C GLY A 109 3.89 11.67 -1.91
N SER A 110 2.87 12.05 -2.69
CA SER A 110 2.76 11.83 -4.13
C SER A 110 2.70 13.15 -4.89
N PRO A 111 3.49 13.31 -5.98
CA PRO A 111 3.40 14.47 -6.87
C PRO A 111 2.03 14.60 -7.52
N ILE A 112 1.38 13.47 -7.84
CA ILE A 112 0.05 13.43 -8.45
C ILE A 112 -1.00 13.99 -7.50
N ALA A 113 -0.98 13.61 -6.22
CA ALA A 113 -1.86 14.18 -5.21
C ALA A 113 -1.64 15.70 -5.08
N SER A 114 -0.39 16.15 -5.05
CA SER A 114 -0.04 17.56 -5.02
C SER A 114 -0.53 18.31 -6.26
N PHE A 115 -0.49 17.68 -7.44
CA PHE A 115 -0.97 18.29 -8.68
C PHE A 115 -2.49 18.41 -8.68
N ILE A 116 -3.23 17.39 -8.27
CA ILE A 116 -4.70 17.43 -8.15
C ILE A 116 -5.13 18.56 -7.23
N LEU A 117 -4.43 18.77 -6.13
CA LEU A 117 -4.74 19.82 -5.16
C LEU A 117 -4.40 21.26 -5.62
N ARG A 118 -3.77 21.44 -6.80
CA ARG A 118 -3.59 22.78 -7.43
C ARG A 118 -4.85 23.28 -8.13
N PHE A 119 -5.79 22.40 -8.46
CA PHE A 119 -7.07 22.81 -9.03
C PHE A 119 -7.92 23.56 -7.99
N PRO A 120 -8.87 24.42 -8.43
CA PRO A 120 -9.75 25.12 -7.49
C PRO A 120 -10.44 24.16 -6.52
N LYS A 121 -10.31 24.42 -5.22
CA LYS A 121 -10.87 23.56 -4.17
C LYS A 121 -12.35 23.16 -4.39
N PRO A 122 -13.25 24.08 -4.84
CA PRO A 122 -14.64 23.69 -5.09
C PRO A 122 -14.78 22.61 -6.18
N ALA A 123 -13.96 22.69 -7.24
CA ALA A 123 -13.98 21.67 -8.30
C ALA A 123 -13.49 20.32 -7.82
N VAL A 124 -12.37 20.29 -7.06
CA VAL A 124 -11.85 19.06 -6.48
C VAL A 124 -12.86 18.45 -5.50
N LYS A 125 -13.47 19.26 -4.63
CA LYS A 125 -14.51 18.80 -3.70
C LYS A 125 -15.77 18.31 -4.40
N TYR A 126 -16.15 18.90 -5.51
CA TYR A 126 -17.28 18.41 -6.32
C TYR A 126 -17.01 17.01 -6.89
N VAL A 127 -15.80 16.77 -7.44
CA VAL A 127 -15.40 15.43 -7.89
C VAL A 127 -15.35 14.47 -6.71
N ALA A 128 -14.74 14.87 -5.60
CA ALA A 128 -14.64 14.06 -4.38
C ALA A 128 -16.03 13.67 -3.84
N PHE A 129 -17.02 14.54 -3.92
CA PHE A 129 -18.40 14.22 -3.53
C PHE A 129 -18.95 13.02 -4.30
N TRP A 130 -18.76 12.97 -5.62
CA TRP A 130 -19.25 11.85 -6.44
C TRP A 130 -18.44 10.57 -6.22
N VAL A 131 -17.12 10.70 -6.03
CA VAL A 131 -16.27 9.56 -5.66
C VAL A 131 -16.74 8.96 -4.32
N ASN A 132 -16.93 9.79 -3.29
CA ASN A 132 -17.39 9.36 -1.99
C ASN A 132 -18.78 8.70 -2.05
N ALA A 133 -19.71 9.27 -2.85
CA ALA A 133 -21.03 8.68 -3.03
C ALA A 133 -20.96 7.28 -3.68
N ALA A 134 -20.13 7.14 -4.72
CA ALA A 134 -19.92 5.85 -5.39
C ALA A 134 -19.31 4.80 -4.44
N TYR A 135 -18.27 5.18 -3.67
CA TYR A 135 -17.62 4.24 -2.77
C TYR A 135 -18.44 3.89 -1.53
N ARG A 136 -19.34 4.75 -1.08
CA ARG A 136 -20.37 4.36 -0.09
C ARG A 136 -21.24 3.22 -0.59
N VAL A 137 -21.65 3.27 -1.85
CA VAL A 137 -22.42 2.17 -2.47
C VAL A 137 -21.57 0.89 -2.58
N LEU A 138 -20.25 1.02 -2.78
CA LEU A 138 -19.30 -0.09 -2.83
C LEU A 138 -18.87 -0.60 -1.45
N GLY A 139 -19.34 0.03 -0.35
CA GLY A 139 -19.17 -0.47 1.01
C GLY A 139 -18.21 0.33 1.89
N ASP A 140 -17.68 1.47 1.43
CA ASP A 140 -16.92 2.39 2.31
C ASP A 140 -17.87 2.99 3.36
N GLN A 141 -17.43 2.99 4.62
CA GLN A 141 -18.23 3.52 5.73
C GLN A 141 -18.05 5.04 5.87
N HIS A 142 -16.83 5.51 5.75
CA HIS A 142 -16.44 6.90 5.97
C HIS A 142 -15.53 7.45 4.84
N PRO A 143 -15.96 7.38 3.55
CA PRO A 143 -15.12 7.86 2.47
C PRO A 143 -14.97 9.38 2.51
N ASP A 144 -13.74 9.86 2.48
CA ASP A 144 -13.36 11.26 2.31
C ASP A 144 -12.16 11.35 1.35
N SER A 145 -12.44 11.23 0.07
CA SER A 145 -11.41 11.21 -0.97
C SER A 145 -10.66 12.55 -1.08
N PHE A 146 -11.28 13.67 -0.70
CA PHE A 146 -10.59 14.96 -0.66
C PHE A 146 -9.53 15.00 0.46
N ALA A 147 -9.92 14.66 1.69
CA ALA A 147 -8.99 14.62 2.81
C ALA A 147 -7.90 13.55 2.60
N ALA A 148 -8.26 12.36 2.11
CA ALA A 148 -7.29 11.32 1.76
C ALA A 148 -6.26 11.81 0.72
N CYS A 149 -6.69 12.61 -0.27
CA CYS A 149 -5.78 13.23 -1.23
C CYS A 149 -4.88 14.30 -0.57
N GLU A 150 -5.40 15.09 0.36
CA GLU A 150 -4.60 16.08 1.11
C GLU A 150 -3.52 15.40 1.95
N GLU A 151 -3.80 14.28 2.59
CA GLU A 151 -2.82 13.48 3.36
C GLU A 151 -1.70 12.89 2.47
N LEU A 152 -1.98 12.64 1.19
CA LEU A 152 -1.01 12.15 0.22
C LEU A 152 -0.21 13.26 -0.48
N LYS A 153 -0.39 14.51 -0.09
CA LYS A 153 0.35 15.63 -0.68
C LYS A 153 1.85 15.47 -0.45
N ARG A 154 2.64 15.71 -1.51
CA ARG A 154 4.10 15.70 -1.42
C ARG A 154 4.61 16.73 -0.41
N THR A 155 5.35 16.30 0.58
CA THR A 155 6.06 17.14 1.54
C THR A 155 7.53 17.24 1.14
N GLN A 156 8.13 18.44 1.23
CA GLN A 156 9.56 18.64 0.96
C GLN A 156 10.42 18.20 2.14
N HIS A 157 9.85 18.13 3.32
CA HIS A 157 10.50 17.58 4.49
C HIS A 157 10.24 16.06 4.49
N LEU A 158 11.24 15.30 4.07
CA LEU A 158 11.45 13.98 4.64
C LEU A 158 11.63 14.24 6.14
N GLU A 159 10.52 14.24 6.89
CA GLU A 159 10.68 13.95 8.30
C GLU A 159 11.31 12.55 8.30
N THR A 160 12.60 12.51 8.61
CA THR A 160 13.30 11.35 9.12
C THR A 160 12.66 11.00 10.46
N GLU A 161 11.34 10.79 10.42
CA GLU A 161 10.63 10.18 11.52
C GLU A 161 11.15 8.78 11.65
N THR A 162 12.14 8.70 12.55
CA THR A 162 12.80 7.54 13.12
C THR A 162 12.52 6.23 12.39
N MET A 163 13.59 5.65 11.84
CA MET A 163 13.62 4.41 11.05
C MET A 163 12.89 3.24 11.74
N ASN A 164 12.65 3.32 13.05
CA ASN A 164 11.97 2.32 13.84
C ASN A 164 10.65 2.89 14.39
N LEU A 165 9.53 2.24 14.06
CA LEU A 165 8.22 2.58 14.63
C LEU A 165 8.15 2.28 16.12
N ALA A 166 8.73 1.17 16.54
CA ALA A 166 8.93 0.73 17.91
C ALA A 166 10.02 -0.36 17.93
N ASP A 167 10.68 -0.52 19.07
CA ASP A 167 11.65 -1.59 19.25
C ASP A 167 11.00 -2.97 19.05
N GLY A 168 11.68 -3.84 18.30
CA GLY A 168 11.24 -5.20 18.05
C GLY A 168 10.24 -5.39 16.91
N ILE A 169 9.93 -4.35 16.12
CA ILE A 169 9.17 -4.48 14.87
C ILE A 169 10.15 -4.42 13.68
N LEU A 170 10.15 -5.46 12.85
CA LEU A 170 10.88 -5.44 11.58
C LEU A 170 10.17 -4.48 10.61
N CYS A 171 10.76 -3.31 10.35
CA CYS A 171 10.24 -2.33 9.40
C CYS A 171 11.05 -2.34 8.12
N GLN A 172 10.43 -2.68 7.00
CA GLN A 172 11.09 -2.67 5.69
C GLN A 172 10.21 -2.07 4.61
N SER A 173 10.85 -1.57 3.55
CA SER A 173 10.15 -0.95 2.44
C SER A 173 10.73 -1.34 1.09
N PHE A 174 9.86 -1.40 0.10
CA PHE A 174 10.18 -1.62 -1.30
C PHE A 174 9.52 -0.54 -2.16
N SER A 175 10.20 -0.17 -3.24
CA SER A 175 9.62 0.63 -4.32
C SER A 175 9.34 -0.22 -5.56
N SER A 176 8.75 0.37 -6.57
CA SER A 176 8.77 -0.13 -7.94
C SER A 176 8.99 1.03 -8.90
N THR A 177 9.44 0.73 -10.12
CA THR A 177 9.70 1.77 -11.10
C THR A 177 9.27 1.36 -12.49
N ILE A 178 8.68 2.31 -13.22
CA ILE A 178 8.41 2.16 -14.64
C ILE A 178 9.65 2.61 -15.40
N GLN A 179 10.38 1.67 -16.00
CA GLN A 179 11.64 1.93 -16.71
C GLN A 179 11.44 2.45 -18.13
N THR A 180 10.24 2.33 -18.72
CA THR A 180 9.93 2.78 -20.07
C THR A 180 9.46 4.22 -20.10
N ARG A 181 9.92 5.02 -21.10
CA ARG A 181 9.50 6.43 -21.25
C ARG A 181 7.99 6.62 -21.43
N THR A 182 7.30 5.66 -22.00
CA THR A 182 5.89 5.78 -22.42
C THR A 182 4.93 4.98 -21.55
N GLY A 183 5.42 4.19 -20.59
CA GLY A 183 4.58 3.37 -19.72
C GLY A 183 3.68 2.36 -20.45
N LYS A 184 4.00 2.02 -21.71
CA LYS A 184 3.16 1.18 -22.59
C LYS A 184 2.80 -0.21 -22.06
N GLN A 185 3.34 -0.60 -20.91
CA GLN A 185 3.12 -1.92 -20.33
C GLN A 185 1.91 -1.96 -19.37
N ASP A 186 1.51 -0.81 -18.84
CA ASP A 186 0.34 -0.68 -17.97
C ASP A 186 -0.57 0.43 -18.48
N PHE A 187 -1.73 0.06 -19.00
CA PHE A 187 -2.71 1.01 -19.52
C PHE A 187 -3.21 1.97 -18.45
N VAL A 188 -3.38 1.50 -17.21
CA VAL A 188 -3.92 2.29 -16.10
C VAL A 188 -2.92 3.35 -15.65
N MET A 189 -1.63 3.00 -15.58
CA MET A 189 -0.57 3.89 -15.07
C MET A 189 0.13 4.70 -16.17
N THR A 190 -0.21 4.53 -17.45
CA THR A 190 0.43 5.28 -18.55
C THR A 190 0.27 6.79 -18.38
N ILE A 191 -0.95 7.27 -18.15
CA ILE A 191 -1.23 8.71 -17.98
C ILE A 191 -0.61 9.24 -16.68
N PRO A 192 -0.86 8.63 -15.48
CA PRO A 192 -0.20 9.04 -14.25
C PRO A 192 1.33 9.06 -14.35
N HIS A 193 1.94 8.08 -15.00
CA HIS A 193 3.39 8.01 -15.19
C HIS A 193 3.94 9.19 -16.02
N ILE A 194 3.30 9.52 -17.14
CA ILE A 194 3.69 10.68 -17.97
C ILE A 194 3.58 11.96 -17.14
N PHE A 195 2.49 12.15 -16.40
CA PHE A 195 2.30 13.30 -15.52
C PHE A 195 3.32 13.37 -14.40
N SER A 196 3.58 12.25 -13.72
CA SER A 196 4.58 12.17 -12.65
C SER A 196 5.96 12.62 -13.14
N ARG A 197 6.38 12.14 -14.32
CA ARG A 197 7.66 12.54 -14.95
C ARG A 197 7.68 14.00 -15.40
N PHE A 198 6.54 14.55 -15.80
CA PHE A 198 6.44 15.97 -16.17
C PHE A 198 6.57 16.89 -14.95
N ILE A 199 6.00 16.46 -13.81
CA ILE A 199 6.03 17.24 -12.56
C ILE A 199 7.40 17.12 -11.88
N GLU A 200 7.96 15.93 -11.79
CA GLU A 200 9.25 15.66 -11.18
C GLU A 200 10.21 15.06 -12.23
N LYS A 201 10.88 15.94 -12.98
CA LYS A 201 11.81 15.56 -14.04
C LYS A 201 12.86 14.57 -13.51
N ASP A 202 13.09 13.50 -14.31
CA ASP A 202 14.15 12.51 -14.10
C ASP A 202 14.06 11.65 -12.81
N ARG A 203 12.94 11.66 -12.09
CA ARG A 203 12.76 10.78 -10.94
C ARG A 203 12.24 9.41 -11.35
N LEU A 204 12.79 8.39 -10.71
CA LEU A 204 12.29 7.02 -10.81
C LEU A 204 10.95 6.93 -10.07
N THR A 205 9.90 6.44 -10.75
CA THR A 205 8.54 6.39 -10.23
C THR A 205 7.80 5.17 -10.76
N ASP A 206 6.87 4.65 -9.98
CA ASP A 206 5.94 3.60 -10.38
C ASP A 206 4.69 4.13 -11.12
N GLY A 207 4.65 5.44 -11.37
CA GLY A 207 3.53 6.17 -11.95
C GLY A 207 2.82 7.09 -10.98
N LEU A 208 2.77 6.76 -9.69
CA LEU A 208 2.12 7.55 -8.63
C LEU A 208 3.09 8.00 -7.54
N VAL A 209 4.03 7.13 -7.17
CA VAL A 209 4.95 7.32 -6.04
C VAL A 209 6.39 7.30 -6.54
N PRO A 210 7.15 8.38 -6.33
CA PRO A 210 8.58 8.38 -6.59
C PRO A 210 9.31 7.42 -5.64
N ARG A 211 10.41 6.81 -6.13
CA ARG A 211 11.23 5.88 -5.35
C ARG A 211 11.68 6.46 -4.01
N ASP A 212 12.12 7.71 -4.00
CA ASP A 212 12.57 8.39 -2.78
C ASP A 212 11.43 8.58 -1.76
N SER A 213 10.19 8.69 -2.23
CA SER A 213 9.03 8.74 -1.35
C SER A 213 8.66 7.39 -0.74
N ALA A 214 9.08 6.28 -1.35
CA ALA A 214 8.77 4.94 -0.87
C ALA A 214 9.76 4.43 0.20
N ILE A 215 10.82 5.18 0.50
CA ILE A 215 11.86 4.78 1.44
C ILE A 215 11.37 4.95 2.89
N PHE A 216 11.42 3.85 3.63
CA PHE A 216 11.08 3.81 5.06
C PHE A 216 11.72 2.59 5.74
N GLY A 217 12.19 2.74 6.98
CA GLY A 217 12.83 1.64 7.71
C GLY A 217 14.03 1.08 6.93
N HIS A 218 14.13 -0.24 6.85
CA HIS A 218 15.13 -0.91 6.02
C HIS A 218 14.67 -0.94 4.56
N TYR A 219 15.15 0.01 3.76
CA TYR A 219 14.83 0.04 2.32
C TYR A 219 15.58 -1.06 1.57
N ARG A 220 14.83 -1.93 0.88
CA ARG A 220 15.31 -3.14 0.21
C ARG A 220 15.48 -2.97 -1.32
N GLY A 221 15.17 -1.80 -1.86
CA GLY A 221 15.22 -1.55 -3.31
C GLY A 221 13.86 -1.68 -3.99
N ASP A 222 13.88 -1.90 -5.30
CA ASP A 222 12.66 -2.17 -6.06
C ASP A 222 12.19 -3.61 -5.86
N CYS A 223 10.88 -3.82 -5.88
CA CYS A 223 10.25 -5.14 -5.75
C CYS A 223 10.75 -6.14 -6.82
N LEU A 224 11.02 -5.66 -8.03
CA LEU A 224 11.58 -6.44 -9.15
C LEU A 224 12.62 -5.60 -9.90
N ASP A 225 13.61 -6.26 -10.49
CA ASP A 225 14.65 -5.63 -11.35
C ASP A 225 14.13 -5.23 -12.73
N GLU A 226 12.81 -5.25 -12.94
CA GLU A 226 12.17 -4.87 -14.19
C GLU A 226 11.10 -3.80 -13.98
N SER A 227 10.61 -3.24 -15.09
CA SER A 227 9.54 -2.23 -15.06
C SER A 227 8.26 -2.77 -14.44
N VAL A 228 7.87 -2.23 -13.31
CA VAL A 228 6.62 -2.55 -12.59
C VAL A 228 5.92 -1.25 -12.18
N SER A 229 4.65 -1.15 -12.48
CA SER A 229 3.83 -0.01 -12.09
C SER A 229 3.24 -0.16 -10.70
N HIS A 230 2.67 0.95 -10.19
CA HIS A 230 2.02 1.01 -8.89
C HIS A 230 0.90 -0.02 -8.71
N THR A 231 0.14 -0.32 -9.75
CA THR A 231 -0.97 -1.28 -9.70
C THR A 231 -0.55 -2.71 -10.07
N GLU A 232 0.48 -2.86 -10.90
CA GLU A 232 0.96 -4.19 -11.26
C GLU A 232 1.51 -4.97 -10.06
N ILE A 233 2.17 -4.29 -9.10
CA ILE A 233 2.74 -4.96 -7.94
C ILE A 233 1.69 -5.67 -7.07
N VAL A 234 0.44 -5.26 -7.08
CA VAL A 234 -0.68 -5.93 -6.40
C VAL A 234 -1.49 -6.87 -7.32
N ASP A 235 -0.88 -7.30 -8.43
CA ASP A 235 -1.47 -8.21 -9.43
C ASP A 235 -2.75 -7.66 -10.08
N PHE A 236 -2.86 -6.33 -10.22
CA PHE A 236 -3.97 -5.70 -10.90
C PHE A 236 -3.66 -5.49 -12.38
N MET A 237 -4.45 -6.10 -13.29
CA MET A 237 -4.33 -6.01 -14.76
C MET A 237 -2.95 -6.38 -15.31
N VAL A 238 -2.26 -7.34 -14.68
CA VAL A 238 -0.90 -7.74 -15.03
C VAL A 238 -0.87 -8.78 -16.13
N HIS A 239 0.09 -8.65 -17.05
CA HIS A 239 0.36 -9.67 -18.04
C HIS A 239 0.95 -10.95 -17.40
N ARG A 240 0.54 -12.16 -17.88
CA ARG A 240 0.86 -13.46 -17.29
C ARG A 240 2.34 -13.63 -16.88
N LYS A 241 3.28 -13.35 -17.79
CA LYS A 241 4.72 -13.52 -17.51
C LYS A 241 5.25 -12.65 -16.36
N LYS A 242 4.74 -11.43 -16.22
CA LYS A 242 5.09 -10.54 -15.13
C LYS A 242 4.40 -10.95 -13.83
N ARG A 243 3.16 -11.45 -13.93
CA ARG A 243 2.42 -12.00 -12.78
C ARG A 243 3.21 -13.08 -12.04
N ASP A 244 3.80 -14.03 -12.77
CA ASP A 244 4.57 -15.10 -12.15
C ASP A 244 5.77 -14.57 -11.35
N LYS A 245 6.43 -13.51 -11.82
CA LYS A 245 7.53 -12.85 -11.09
C LYS A 245 7.03 -12.08 -9.86
N ILE A 246 5.89 -11.40 -9.96
CA ILE A 246 5.26 -10.71 -8.83
C ILE A 246 4.89 -11.74 -7.75
N LEU A 247 4.28 -12.84 -8.12
CA LEU A 247 3.94 -13.91 -7.17
C LEU A 247 5.18 -14.52 -6.52
N SER A 248 6.27 -14.71 -7.28
CA SER A 248 7.56 -15.16 -6.74
C SER A 248 8.15 -14.16 -5.75
N PHE A 249 8.03 -12.85 -5.99
CA PHE A 249 8.45 -11.83 -5.03
C PHE A 249 7.70 -11.95 -3.69
N TYR A 250 6.38 -12.12 -3.70
CA TYR A 250 5.62 -12.31 -2.45
C TYR A 250 5.95 -13.61 -1.76
N SER A 251 6.20 -14.70 -2.51
CA SER A 251 6.65 -15.97 -1.92
C SER A 251 8.00 -15.81 -1.22
N ALA A 252 8.97 -15.17 -1.88
CA ALA A 252 10.28 -14.88 -1.30
C ALA A 252 10.20 -13.98 -0.06
N LEU A 253 9.34 -12.96 -0.10
CA LEU A 253 9.09 -12.09 1.04
C LEU A 253 8.54 -12.87 2.25
N CYS A 254 7.59 -13.79 2.02
CA CYS A 254 7.06 -14.63 3.10
C CYS A 254 8.10 -15.64 3.62
N GLU A 255 8.94 -16.22 2.74
CA GLU A 255 10.05 -17.07 3.14
C GLU A 255 11.07 -16.33 4.00
N GLU A 256 11.35 -15.07 3.67
CA GLU A 256 12.22 -14.22 4.50
C GLU A 256 11.62 -14.00 5.90
N LEU A 257 10.33 -13.70 6.02
CA LEU A 257 9.67 -13.59 7.32
C LEU A 257 9.80 -14.89 8.14
N VAL A 258 9.70 -16.05 7.48
CA VAL A 258 9.93 -17.36 8.15
C VAL A 258 11.36 -17.48 8.66
N HIS A 259 12.36 -17.06 7.86
CA HIS A 259 13.78 -17.10 8.27
C HIS A 259 14.07 -16.17 9.45
N GLU A 260 13.39 -15.01 9.52
CA GLU A 260 13.47 -14.10 10.66
C GLU A 260 12.69 -14.58 11.90
N GLY A 261 12.01 -15.72 11.82
CA GLY A 261 11.20 -16.26 12.92
C GLY A 261 9.87 -15.53 13.16
N LEU A 262 9.38 -14.84 12.15
CA LEU A 262 8.19 -14.02 12.17
C LEU A 262 6.97 -14.68 11.54
#